data_bdc3eeab46466cb76be031b095423203
#
_entry.id   bdc3eeab46466cb76be031b095423203
#
_cell.length_a   1.000
_cell.length_b   1.000
_cell.length_c   1.000
_cell.angle_alpha   90.00
_cell.angle_beta   90.00
_cell.angle_gamma   90.00
#
_symmetry.space_group_name_H-M   'P 1'
#
loop_
_entity.id
_entity.type
_entity.pdbx_description
1 polymer ?
#
loop_
_entity_poly.entity_id
_entity_poly.type
_entity_poly.pdbx_seq_one_letter_code
_entity_poly.pdbx_strand_id
1 'polypeptide(L)'
;MFLHLGNGVSVRTKKVIAIQDYAIFQSGPGKRLLKKQQRRGKVISALEPGQIDDGEGAKSLILTEENIYLSAISPLTLKRRSELAFYRTGLSETAEKTMEASDAMRVN
;
A
#
# COMPACT_ATOMS: atom_id res chain seq x y z
N MET A 1 0.44 -14.57 4.67
CA MET A 1 1.31 -13.98 3.67
C MET A 1 1.56 -12.51 3.93
N PHE A 2 2.74 -12.06 3.58
CA PHE A 2 3.13 -10.68 3.78
C PHE A 2 3.45 -10.02 2.45
N LEU A 3 3.07 -8.76 2.32
CA LEU A 3 3.44 -7.90 1.21
C LEU A 3 4.61 -7.03 1.66
N HIS A 4 5.75 -7.18 0.99
CA HIS A 4 6.95 -6.43 1.31
C HIS A 4 6.90 -5.05 0.66
N LEU A 5 7.05 -4.01 1.47
CA LEU A 5 6.91 -2.62 1.01
C LEU A 5 8.24 -1.90 0.82
N GLY A 6 9.34 -2.54 1.19
CA GLY A 6 10.68 -1.97 1.14
C GLY A 6 11.21 -1.61 2.52
N ASN A 7 12.52 -1.43 2.62
CA ASN A 7 13.21 -1.00 3.84
C ASN A 7 12.82 -1.81 5.07
N GLY A 8 12.65 -3.13 4.91
CA GLY A 8 12.33 -4.02 6.02
C GLY A 8 10.88 -3.96 6.50
N VAL A 9 10.04 -3.17 5.86
CA VAL A 9 8.63 -3.03 6.24
C VAL A 9 7.77 -3.99 5.43
N SER A 10 6.93 -4.74 6.13
CA SER A 10 5.97 -5.67 5.50
C SER A 10 4.62 -5.52 6.16
N VAL A 11 3.57 -5.82 5.41
CA VAL A 11 2.19 -5.81 5.90
C VAL A 11 1.51 -7.11 5.49
N ARG A 12 0.61 -7.60 6.34
CA ARG A 12 -0.16 -8.79 5.98
C ARG A 12 -1.03 -8.49 4.78
N THR A 13 -0.93 -9.31 3.76
CA THR A 13 -1.65 -9.09 2.50
C THR A 13 -3.16 -8.95 2.73
N LYS A 14 -3.72 -9.76 3.63
CA LYS A 14 -5.15 -9.73 3.93
C LYS A 14 -5.61 -8.45 4.63
N LYS A 15 -4.70 -7.66 5.19
CA LYS A 15 -5.04 -6.41 5.85
C LYS A 15 -5.03 -5.22 4.90
N VAL A 16 -4.55 -5.40 3.69
CA VAL A 16 -4.48 -4.33 2.70
C VAL A 16 -5.88 -4.05 2.16
N ILE A 17 -6.34 -2.81 2.32
CA ILE A 17 -7.63 -2.34 1.80
C ILE A 17 -7.45 -1.77 0.40
N ALA A 18 -6.40 -0.98 0.19
CA ALA A 18 -6.14 -0.34 -1.10
C ALA A 18 -4.66 -0.08 -1.28
N ILE A 19 -4.23 -0.11 -2.55
CA ILE A 19 -2.90 0.29 -2.97
C ILE A 19 -3.11 1.39 -4.00
N GLN A 20 -2.66 2.60 -3.70
CA GLN A 20 -2.92 3.77 -4.51
C GLN A 20 -1.65 4.49 -4.91
N ASP A 21 -1.73 5.24 -6.01
CA ASP A 21 -0.63 6.09 -6.44
C ASP A 21 -0.46 7.25 -5.45
N TYR A 22 0.75 7.45 -4.98
CA TYR A 22 1.04 8.52 -4.04
C TYR A 22 0.74 9.91 -4.58
N ALA A 23 0.77 10.08 -5.90
CA ALA A 23 0.50 11.37 -6.53
C ALA A 23 -0.85 11.96 -6.13
N ILE A 24 -1.85 11.11 -5.86
CA ILE A 24 -3.18 11.55 -5.42
C ILE A 24 -3.11 12.29 -4.09
N PHE A 25 -2.09 12.00 -3.28
CA PHE A 25 -1.94 12.54 -1.93
C PHE A 25 -0.95 13.70 -1.84
N GLN A 26 -0.49 14.22 -2.98
CA GLN A 26 0.45 15.33 -3.03
C GLN A 26 -0.24 16.70 -3.08
N SER A 27 -1.53 16.73 -3.32
CA SER A 27 -2.30 17.99 -3.39
C SER A 27 -3.75 17.77 -2.98
N GLY A 28 -4.46 18.87 -2.75
CA GLY A 28 -5.88 18.86 -2.48
C GLY A 28 -6.30 18.06 -1.24
N PRO A 29 -7.50 17.44 -1.31
CA PRO A 29 -8.02 16.67 -0.17
C PRO A 29 -7.13 15.51 0.26
N GLY A 30 -6.48 14.86 -0.70
CA GLY A 30 -5.56 13.75 -0.40
C GLY A 30 -4.40 14.19 0.48
N LYS A 31 -3.81 15.34 0.16
CA LYS A 31 -2.71 15.88 0.97
C LYS A 31 -3.16 16.21 2.39
N ARG A 32 -4.34 16.79 2.52
CA ARG A 32 -4.90 17.12 3.84
C ARG A 32 -5.16 15.86 4.67
N LEU A 33 -5.71 14.84 4.04
CA LEU A 33 -5.95 13.55 4.70
C LEU A 33 -4.65 12.92 5.19
N LEU A 34 -3.63 12.88 4.33
CA LEU A 34 -2.35 12.30 4.69
C LEU A 34 -1.71 13.04 5.86
N LYS A 35 -1.70 14.37 5.82
CA LYS A 35 -1.16 15.19 6.92
C LYS A 35 -1.89 14.93 8.23
N LYS A 36 -3.20 14.79 8.17
CA LYS A 36 -4.00 14.51 9.36
C LYS A 36 -3.61 13.16 9.97
N GLN A 37 -3.44 12.14 9.14
CA GLN A 37 -3.04 10.83 9.63
C GLN A 37 -1.60 10.80 10.13
N GLN A 38 -0.72 11.58 9.53
CA GLN A 38 0.65 11.75 10.03
C GLN A 38 0.65 12.34 11.44
N ARG A 39 -0.16 13.37 11.68
CA ARG A 39 -0.27 13.97 13.00
C ARG A 39 -0.81 12.99 14.05
N ARG A 40 -1.61 12.02 13.64
CA ARG A 40 -2.15 10.98 14.52
C ARG A 40 -1.19 9.81 14.73
N GLY A 41 -0.02 9.84 14.11
CA GLY A 41 0.94 8.75 14.18
C GLY A 41 0.51 7.49 13.45
N LYS A 42 -0.38 7.62 12.46
CA LYS A 42 -0.92 6.48 11.72
C LYS A 42 -0.17 6.18 10.42
N VAL A 43 0.81 6.99 10.07
CA VAL A 43 1.58 6.80 8.84
C VAL A 43 2.91 6.12 9.16
N ILE A 44 3.17 5.00 8.48
CA ILE A 44 4.40 4.25 8.59
C ILE A 44 5.14 4.36 7.26
N SER A 45 6.38 4.82 7.29
CA SER A 45 7.19 4.97 6.09
C SER A 45 8.05 3.74 5.84
N ALA A 46 7.96 3.20 4.63
CA ALA A 46 8.87 2.17 4.13
C ALA A 46 9.92 2.76 3.17
N LEU A 47 10.10 4.08 3.22
CA LEU A 47 11.08 4.78 2.41
C LEU A 47 12.47 4.68 3.04
N GLU A 48 13.50 4.82 2.21
CA GLU A 48 14.87 4.89 2.70
C GLU A 48 15.06 6.16 3.55
N PRO A 49 15.95 6.11 4.55
CA PRO A 49 16.28 7.32 5.32
C PRO A 49 16.76 8.45 4.39
N GLY A 50 16.22 9.63 4.57
CA GLY A 50 16.53 10.78 3.72
C GLY A 50 15.52 11.03 2.61
N GLN A 51 14.61 10.11 2.34
CA GLN A 51 13.55 10.28 1.35
C GLN A 51 12.21 10.63 1.99
N ILE A 52 12.20 10.89 3.27
CA ILE A 52 10.96 10.92 4.05
C ILE A 52 10.22 12.25 3.97
N ASP A 53 10.95 13.34 3.88
CA ASP A 53 10.40 14.65 4.21
C ASP A 53 9.60 15.31 3.09
N ASP A 54 9.91 15.03 1.86
CA ASP A 54 9.27 15.69 0.72
C ASP A 54 8.40 14.73 -0.10
N GLY A 55 8.41 13.46 0.24
CA GLY A 55 7.64 12.45 -0.46
C GLY A 55 8.17 12.08 -1.84
N GLU A 56 9.34 12.62 -2.24
CA GLU A 56 9.90 12.32 -3.57
C GLU A 56 10.18 10.84 -3.78
N GLY A 57 10.52 10.13 -2.71
CA GLY A 57 10.75 8.70 -2.79
C GLY A 57 9.50 7.86 -2.81
N ALA A 58 8.36 8.41 -2.43
CA ALA A 58 7.12 7.64 -2.33
C ALA A 58 6.44 7.52 -3.69
N LYS A 59 6.09 6.31 -4.08
CA LYS A 59 5.31 6.03 -5.29
C LYS A 59 3.94 5.49 -4.97
N SER A 60 3.79 4.81 -3.84
CA SER A 60 2.55 4.15 -3.45
C SER A 60 2.15 4.51 -2.02
N LEU A 61 0.85 4.50 -1.82
CA LEU A 61 0.24 4.59 -0.50
C LEU A 61 -0.59 3.32 -0.31
N ILE A 62 -0.34 2.64 0.79
CA ILE A 62 -1.03 1.38 1.11
C ILE A 62 -1.91 1.63 2.32
N LEU A 63 -3.21 1.47 2.13
CA LEU A 63 -4.21 1.69 3.17
C LEU A 63 -4.56 0.37 3.83
N THR A 64 -4.51 0.37 5.16
CA THR A 64 -5.04 -0.71 6.00
C THR A 64 -6.01 -0.10 7.02
N GLU A 65 -6.69 -0.94 7.79
CA GLU A 65 -7.60 -0.43 8.81
C GLU A 65 -6.92 0.43 9.87
N GLU A 66 -5.70 0.08 10.23
CA GLU A 66 -5.01 0.72 11.35
C GLU A 66 -4.01 1.78 10.92
N ASN A 67 -3.40 1.60 9.76
CA ASN A 67 -2.27 2.43 9.33
C ASN A 67 -2.30 2.73 7.85
N ILE A 68 -1.55 3.78 7.49
CA ILE A 68 -1.21 4.10 6.12
C ILE A 68 0.29 3.88 5.96
N TYR A 69 0.69 3.14 4.92
CA TYR A 69 2.10 2.90 4.62
C TYR A 69 2.49 3.65 3.36
N LEU A 70 3.68 4.24 3.37
CA LEU A 70 4.28 4.86 2.18
C LEU A 70 5.38 3.95 1.67
N SER A 71 5.43 3.73 0.35
CA SER A 71 6.41 2.83 -0.27
C SER A 71 7.02 3.47 -1.52
N ALA A 72 8.29 3.19 -1.75
CA ALA A 72 8.99 3.56 -2.97
C ALA A 72 8.71 2.59 -4.13
N ILE A 73 8.02 1.51 -3.88
CA ILE A 73 7.65 0.53 -4.89
C ILE A 73 6.37 0.99 -5.58
N SER A 74 6.32 0.87 -6.91
CA SER A 74 5.16 1.34 -7.68
C SER A 74 3.89 0.56 -7.33
N PRO A 75 2.70 1.19 -7.46
CA PRO A 75 1.43 0.51 -7.20
C PRO A 75 1.25 -0.75 -8.03
N LEU A 76 1.66 -0.72 -9.29
CA LEU A 76 1.55 -1.88 -10.18
C LEU A 76 2.36 -3.05 -9.65
N THR A 77 3.60 -2.81 -9.24
CA THR A 77 4.46 -3.86 -8.69
C THR A 77 3.89 -4.44 -7.40
N LEU A 78 3.38 -3.58 -6.51
CA LEU A 78 2.78 -4.03 -5.27
C LEU A 78 1.53 -4.88 -5.52
N LYS A 79 0.70 -4.47 -6.46
CA LYS A 79 -0.49 -5.24 -6.83
C LYS A 79 -0.13 -6.60 -7.39
N ARG A 80 0.89 -6.67 -8.25
CA ARG A 80 1.40 -7.94 -8.76
C ARG A 80 1.91 -8.86 -7.67
N ARG A 81 2.68 -8.32 -6.74
CA ARG A 81 3.21 -9.09 -5.62
C ARG A 81 2.09 -9.61 -4.73
N SER A 82 1.06 -8.83 -4.53
CA SER A 82 -0.12 -9.22 -3.77
C SER A 82 -0.83 -10.40 -4.44
N GLU A 83 -1.02 -10.35 -5.74
CA GLU A 83 -1.63 -11.43 -6.51
C GLU A 83 -0.79 -12.71 -6.46
N LEU A 84 0.51 -12.59 -6.64
CA LEU A 84 1.43 -13.74 -6.57
C LEU A 84 1.41 -14.40 -5.19
N ALA A 85 1.26 -13.61 -4.13
CA ALA A 85 1.18 -14.16 -2.79
C ALA A 85 -0.02 -15.09 -2.63
N PHE A 86 -1.16 -14.75 -3.21
CA PHE A 86 -2.34 -15.62 -3.19
C PHE A 86 -2.12 -16.92 -3.96
N TYR A 87 -1.54 -16.84 -5.15
CA TYR A 87 -1.24 -18.03 -5.94
C TYR A 87 -0.29 -18.99 -5.22
N ARG A 88 0.72 -18.46 -4.56
CA ARG A 88 1.72 -19.27 -3.86
C ARG A 88 1.16 -20.03 -2.67
N THR A 89 0.05 -19.60 -2.11
CA THR A 89 -0.55 -20.30 -0.97
C THR A 89 -1.34 -21.54 -1.39
N GLY A 90 -1.51 -21.78 -2.68
CA GLY A 90 -2.28 -22.93 -3.17
C GLY A 90 -3.78 -22.82 -2.96
N LEU A 91 -4.27 -21.65 -2.61
CA LEU A 91 -5.68 -21.38 -2.35
C LEU A 91 -6.37 -20.87 -3.63
N SER A 92 -6.37 -21.68 -4.68
CA SER A 92 -6.83 -21.24 -6.00
C SER A 92 -8.27 -20.71 -6.03
N GLU A 93 -9.21 -21.41 -5.43
CA GLU A 93 -10.61 -20.96 -5.37
C GLU A 93 -10.75 -19.69 -4.54
N THR A 94 -10.09 -19.67 -3.40
CA THR A 94 -10.05 -18.49 -2.54
C THR A 94 -9.32 -17.36 -3.23
N ALA A 95 -8.28 -17.68 -4.01
CA ALA A 95 -7.53 -16.68 -4.77
C ALA A 95 -8.41 -16.00 -5.81
N GLU A 96 -9.29 -16.70 -6.49
CA GLU A 96 -10.22 -16.08 -7.44
C GLU A 96 -11.11 -15.04 -6.77
N LYS A 97 -11.72 -15.40 -5.65
CA LYS A 97 -12.55 -14.46 -4.89
C LYS A 97 -11.73 -13.27 -4.39
N THR A 98 -10.52 -13.53 -3.98
CA THR A 98 -9.63 -12.46 -3.49
C THR A 98 -9.18 -11.56 -4.64
N MET A 99 -8.99 -12.10 -5.83
CA MET A 99 -8.67 -11.32 -7.01
C MET A 99 -9.82 -10.39 -7.40
N GLU A 100 -11.06 -10.83 -7.27
CA GLU A 100 -12.21 -9.95 -7.47
C GLU A 100 -12.18 -8.79 -6.48
N ALA A 101 -11.87 -9.05 -5.23
CA ALA A 101 -11.71 -8.01 -4.23
C ALA A 101 -10.53 -7.08 -4.57
N SER A 102 -9.44 -7.64 -5.09
CA SER A 102 -8.29 -6.84 -5.54
C SER A 102 -8.65 -5.95 -6.72
N ASP A 103 -9.49 -6.41 -7.62
CA ASP A 103 -9.97 -5.59 -8.73
C ASP A 103 -10.81 -4.42 -8.21
N ALA A 104 -11.64 -4.65 -7.21
CA ALA A 104 -12.37 -3.57 -6.55
C ALA A 104 -11.43 -2.53 -5.93
N MET A 105 -10.34 -2.97 -5.33
CA MET A 105 -9.32 -2.07 -4.81
C MET A 105 -8.61 -1.27 -5.90
N ARG A 106 -8.43 -1.84 -7.08
CA ARG A 106 -7.79 -1.15 -8.20
C ARG A 106 -8.64 -0.04 -8.78
N VAL A 107 -9.94 -0.14 -8.67
CA VAL A 107 -10.87 0.87 -9.17
C VAL A 107 -10.78 2.16 -8.34
N ASN A 108 -10.37 2.02 -7.14
CA ASN A 108 -10.20 3.15 -6.24
C ASN A 108 -8.86 3.83 -6.51
#